data_1113c0d2e6b5cd6428957220475cf2a5
#
_entry.id   1113c0d2e6b5cd6428957220475cf2a5
#
_cell.length_a   1.000
_cell.length_b   1.000
_cell.length_c   1.000
_cell.angle_alpha   90.00
_cell.angle_beta   90.00
_cell.angle_gamma   90.00
#
_symmetry.space_group_name_H-M   'P 1'
#
loop_
_entity.id
_entity.type
_entity.pdbx_description
1 polymer ?
#
loop_
_entity_poly.entity_id
_entity_poly.type
_entity_poly.pdbx_seq_one_letter_code
_entity_poly.pdbx_strand_id
1 'polypeptide(L)'
;MIEKNIFIHHVYFWLKNPVSVNDRNELIAGLQNLSSASTIKSFHIGVPAATSREVIDSSYAVSWLLFFNNKEDQDIYQTDPMHLKFIDDCAHLWSKVVVYDAVDI
;
A
#
# COMPACT_ATOMS: atom_id res chain seq x y z
N MET A 1 -0.56 19.49 -8.76
CA MET A 1 -1.76 19.71 -7.92
C MET A 1 -2.54 18.41 -7.80
N ILE A 2 -2.99 18.07 -6.61
CA ILE A 2 -3.81 16.88 -6.39
C ILE A 2 -5.26 17.19 -6.80
N GLU A 3 -5.87 16.26 -7.54
CA GLU A 3 -7.26 16.40 -7.95
C GLU A 3 -8.20 16.38 -6.74
N LYS A 4 -9.40 16.91 -6.93
CA LYS A 4 -10.47 16.87 -5.93
C LYS A 4 -11.32 15.62 -6.10
N ASN A 5 -12.06 15.28 -5.05
CA ASN A 5 -12.99 14.15 -5.03
C ASN A 5 -12.29 12.82 -5.27
N ILE A 6 -11.16 12.63 -4.57
CA ILE A 6 -10.44 11.38 -4.61
C ILE A 6 -10.58 10.65 -3.28
N PHE A 7 -10.37 9.33 -3.33
CA PHE A 7 -10.27 8.49 -2.15
C PHE A 7 -8.80 8.08 -2.02
N ILE A 8 -8.18 8.36 -0.88
CA ILE A 8 -6.79 7.99 -0.58
C ILE A 8 -6.79 6.76 0.30
N HIS A 9 -6.07 5.74 -0.13
CA HIS A 9 -5.88 4.48 0.61
C HIS A 9 -4.39 4.33 0.79
N HIS A 10 -3.88 4.58 2.00
CA HIS A 10 -2.46 4.55 2.30
C HIS A 10 -2.16 3.36 3.21
N VAL A 11 -1.36 2.42 2.72
CA VAL A 11 -1.05 1.16 3.40
C VAL A 11 0.41 1.15 3.81
N TYR A 12 0.66 0.72 5.04
CA TYR A 12 2.02 0.52 5.56
C TYR A 12 2.18 -0.92 5.98
N PHE A 13 3.31 -1.54 5.60
CA PHE A 13 3.62 -2.93 5.89
C PHE A 13 4.84 -3.05 6.78
N TRP A 14 4.77 -3.92 7.78
CA TRP A 14 5.90 -4.35 8.60
C TRP A 14 6.19 -5.80 8.31
N LEU A 15 7.44 -6.13 7.97
CA LEU A 15 7.83 -7.51 7.65
C LEU A 15 8.05 -8.34 8.91
N LYS A 16 7.76 -9.64 8.83
CA LYS A 16 8.11 -10.60 9.88
C LYS A 16 9.62 -10.66 10.05
N ASN A 17 10.36 -10.55 8.94
CA ASN A 17 11.81 -10.53 8.93
C ASN A 17 12.28 -9.17 8.39
N PRO A 18 12.39 -8.15 9.27
CA PRO A 18 12.64 -6.77 8.82
C PRO A 18 13.96 -6.55 8.09
N VAL A 19 14.95 -7.46 8.29
CA VAL A 19 16.27 -7.32 7.66
C VAL A 19 16.37 -8.07 6.33
N SER A 20 15.32 -8.80 5.93
CA SER A 20 15.33 -9.58 4.70
C SER A 20 15.06 -8.69 3.48
N VAL A 21 16.09 -8.44 2.70
CA VAL A 21 15.97 -7.71 1.41
C VAL A 21 15.11 -8.51 0.44
N ASN A 22 15.24 -9.84 0.44
CA ASN A 22 14.44 -10.70 -0.45
C ASN A 22 12.95 -10.61 -0.15
N ASP A 23 12.56 -10.64 1.13
CA ASP A 23 11.15 -10.53 1.52
C ASP A 23 10.58 -9.18 1.14
N ARG A 24 11.33 -8.11 1.37
CA ARG A 24 10.93 -6.77 0.96
C ARG A 24 10.73 -6.69 -0.55
N ASN A 25 11.65 -7.22 -1.32
CA ASN A 25 11.57 -7.20 -2.79
C ASN A 25 10.41 -8.04 -3.31
N GLU A 26 10.11 -9.17 -2.67
CA GLU A 26 8.96 -10.00 -3.02
C GLU A 26 7.66 -9.25 -2.78
N LEU A 27 7.53 -8.57 -1.64
CA LEU A 27 6.36 -7.74 -1.33
C LEU A 27 6.21 -6.62 -2.35
N ILE A 28 7.28 -5.90 -2.65
CA ILE A 28 7.25 -4.81 -3.63
C ILE A 28 6.82 -5.32 -5.01
N ALA A 29 7.34 -6.47 -5.45
CA ALA A 29 6.94 -7.05 -6.73
C ALA A 29 5.45 -7.39 -6.76
N GLY A 30 4.92 -7.93 -5.66
CA GLY A 30 3.49 -8.19 -5.52
C GLY A 30 2.65 -6.92 -5.62
N LEU A 31 3.09 -5.85 -4.96
CA LEU A 31 2.41 -4.55 -5.00
C LEU A 31 2.46 -3.92 -6.40
N GLN A 32 3.60 -4.02 -7.09
CA GLN A 32 3.73 -3.53 -8.46
C GLN A 32 2.72 -4.21 -9.38
N ASN A 33 2.57 -5.52 -9.25
CA ASN A 33 1.59 -6.27 -10.04
C ASN A 33 0.16 -5.86 -9.67
N LEU A 34 -0.15 -5.77 -8.39
CA LEU A 34 -1.49 -5.38 -7.90
C LEU A 34 -1.86 -3.95 -8.31
N SER A 35 -0.89 -3.08 -8.48
CA SER A 35 -1.12 -1.68 -8.85
C SER A 35 -1.71 -1.51 -10.26
N SER A 36 -1.77 -2.59 -11.06
CA SER A 36 -2.45 -2.58 -12.36
C SER A 36 -3.95 -2.89 -12.26
N ALA A 37 -4.50 -3.10 -11.07
CA ALA A 37 -5.94 -3.34 -10.88
C ALA A 37 -6.76 -2.17 -11.47
N SER A 38 -7.88 -2.51 -12.12
CA SER A 38 -8.59 -1.59 -13.01
C SER A 38 -9.12 -0.31 -12.36
N THR A 39 -9.48 -0.36 -11.07
CA THR A 39 -10.03 0.81 -10.39
C THR A 39 -9.00 1.69 -9.70
N ILE A 40 -7.74 1.28 -9.67
CA ILE A 40 -6.66 2.12 -9.11
C ILE A 40 -6.35 3.23 -10.10
N LYS A 41 -6.53 4.48 -9.66
CA LYS A 41 -6.28 5.66 -10.49
C LYS A 41 -4.78 5.95 -10.61
N SER A 42 -4.08 5.95 -9.48
CA SER A 42 -2.64 6.14 -9.42
C SER A 42 -2.10 5.55 -8.12
N PHE A 43 -0.80 5.34 -8.08
CA PHE A 43 -0.19 4.70 -6.92
C PHE A 43 1.26 5.16 -6.75
N HIS A 44 1.77 4.94 -5.54
CA HIS A 44 3.19 5.11 -5.22
C HIS A 44 3.61 4.01 -4.26
N ILE A 45 4.69 3.33 -4.59
CA ILE A 45 5.31 2.33 -3.71
C ILE A 45 6.63 2.92 -3.22
N GLY A 46 6.85 2.92 -1.91
CA GLY A 46 8.05 3.49 -1.33
C GLY A 46 8.57 2.72 -0.14
N VAL A 47 9.76 3.12 0.28
CA VAL A 47 10.41 2.65 1.51
C VAL A 47 10.68 3.87 2.39
N PRO A 48 10.98 3.68 3.70
CA PRO A 48 11.22 4.83 4.57
C PRO A 48 12.29 5.77 4.00
N ALA A 49 11.99 7.05 3.99
CA ALA A 49 12.97 8.07 3.66
C ALA A 49 13.99 8.19 4.81
N ALA A 50 15.21 8.60 4.49
CA ALA A 50 16.25 8.77 5.51
C ALA A 50 16.05 10.10 6.25
N THR A 51 14.89 10.26 6.89
CA THR A 51 14.54 11.45 7.68
C THR A 51 14.35 11.08 9.15
N SER A 52 14.65 12.01 10.04
CA SER A 52 14.60 11.77 11.47
C SER A 52 14.11 13.00 12.21
N ARG A 53 12.94 12.92 12.81
CA ARG A 53 12.38 13.86 13.76
C ARG A 53 11.48 13.10 14.72
N GLU A 54 11.17 13.68 15.85
CA GLU A 54 10.36 13.03 16.88
C GLU A 54 9.02 12.47 16.34
N VAL A 55 8.39 13.18 15.40
CA VAL A 55 7.10 12.78 14.83
C VAL A 55 7.20 11.82 13.66
N ILE A 56 8.41 11.50 13.20
CA ILE A 56 8.60 10.61 12.05
C ILE A 56 8.71 9.17 12.53
N ASP A 57 7.78 8.33 12.06
CA ASP A 57 7.83 6.89 12.26
C ASP A 57 8.32 6.22 10.97
N SER A 58 9.56 5.74 11.00
CA SER A 58 10.19 5.03 9.90
C SER A 58 10.32 3.53 10.16
N SER A 59 9.50 3.00 11.08
CA SER A 59 9.58 1.58 11.47
C SER A 59 9.01 0.62 10.44
N TYR A 60 8.18 1.10 9.51
CA TYR A 60 7.59 0.26 8.46
C TYR A 60 8.64 -0.14 7.41
N ALA A 61 8.33 -1.19 6.64
CA ALA A 61 9.21 -1.65 5.56
C ALA A 61 8.82 -1.06 4.20
N VAL A 62 7.52 -1.03 3.90
CA VAL A 62 7.00 -0.58 2.60
C VAL A 62 5.77 0.28 2.82
N SER A 63 5.69 1.36 2.06
CA SER A 63 4.54 2.27 1.98
C SER A 63 3.88 2.11 0.62
N TRP A 64 2.56 1.97 0.59
CA TRP A 64 1.80 1.86 -0.64
C TRP A 64 0.64 2.83 -0.61
N LEU A 65 0.76 3.88 -1.41
CA LEU A 65 -0.23 4.94 -1.52
C LEU A 65 -1.06 4.72 -2.78
N LEU A 66 -2.38 4.64 -2.61
CA LEU A 66 -3.32 4.46 -3.71
C LEU A 66 -4.29 5.64 -3.77
N PHE A 67 -4.57 6.08 -4.99
CA PHE A 67 -5.64 7.02 -5.27
C PHE A 67 -6.74 6.30 -6.06
N PHE A 68 -7.98 6.44 -5.58
CA PHE A 68 -9.18 5.99 -6.28
C PHE A 68 -10.03 7.21 -6.62
N ASN A 69 -10.84 7.10 -7.66
CA ASN A 69 -11.76 8.19 -8.03
C ASN A 69 -12.82 8.43 -6.97
N ASN A 70 -13.23 7.37 -6.25
CA ASN A 70 -14.31 7.42 -5.27
C ASN A 70 -14.26 6.17 -4.38
N LYS A 71 -15.17 6.14 -3.39
CA LYS A 71 -15.26 5.00 -2.47
C LYS A 71 -15.72 3.73 -3.18
N GLU A 72 -16.60 3.84 -4.18
CA GLU A 72 -17.08 2.65 -4.92
C GLU A 72 -15.94 1.94 -5.63
N ASP A 73 -15.02 2.68 -6.24
CA ASP A 73 -13.85 2.09 -6.89
C ASP A 73 -12.94 1.38 -5.88
N GLN A 74 -12.79 1.94 -4.69
CA GLN A 74 -12.04 1.30 -3.60
C GLN A 74 -12.76 0.02 -3.13
N ASP A 75 -14.08 0.05 -3.01
CA ASP A 75 -14.86 -1.13 -2.63
C ASP A 75 -14.72 -2.25 -3.66
N ILE A 76 -14.76 -1.93 -4.95
CA ILE A 76 -14.55 -2.88 -6.04
C ILE A 76 -13.16 -3.50 -5.94
N TYR A 77 -12.15 -2.68 -5.68
CA TYR A 77 -10.77 -3.15 -5.51
C TYR A 77 -10.65 -4.18 -4.37
N GLN A 78 -11.35 -3.99 -3.25
CA GLN A 78 -11.27 -4.89 -2.10
C GLN A 78 -11.64 -6.33 -2.44
N THR A 79 -12.54 -6.55 -3.39
CA THR A 79 -12.98 -7.87 -3.83
C THR A 79 -12.39 -8.29 -5.18
N ASP A 80 -11.52 -7.47 -5.76
CA ASP A 80 -10.84 -7.78 -7.02
C ASP A 80 -10.01 -9.05 -6.85
N PRO A 81 -10.12 -10.02 -7.80
CA PRO A 81 -9.31 -11.24 -7.74
C PRO A 81 -7.80 -10.97 -7.62
N MET A 82 -7.30 -9.89 -8.21
CA MET A 82 -5.88 -9.51 -8.08
C MET A 82 -5.53 -9.19 -6.62
N HIS A 83 -6.42 -8.49 -5.90
CA HIS A 83 -6.21 -8.17 -4.50
C HIS A 83 -6.23 -9.41 -3.63
N LEU A 84 -7.22 -10.30 -3.86
CA LEU A 84 -7.32 -11.55 -3.11
C LEU A 84 -6.11 -12.45 -3.34
N LYS A 85 -5.64 -12.53 -4.59
CA LYS A 85 -4.43 -13.29 -4.93
C LYS A 85 -3.18 -12.70 -4.27
N PHE A 86 -3.06 -11.39 -4.24
CA PHE A 86 -1.95 -10.73 -3.56
C PHE A 86 -1.91 -11.10 -2.07
N ILE A 87 -3.06 -11.09 -1.39
CA ILE A 87 -3.14 -11.49 0.01
C ILE A 87 -2.66 -12.93 0.19
N ASP A 88 -3.15 -13.86 -0.66
CA ASP A 88 -2.73 -15.26 -0.61
C ASP A 88 -1.23 -15.42 -0.81
N ASP A 89 -0.66 -14.69 -1.76
CA ASP A 89 0.74 -14.85 -2.15
C ASP A 89 1.71 -14.18 -1.18
N CYS A 90 1.31 -13.06 -0.54
CA CYS A 90 2.23 -12.19 0.17
C CYS A 90 1.97 -12.03 1.66
N ALA A 91 0.81 -12.43 2.18
CA ALA A 91 0.48 -12.19 3.59
C ALA A 91 1.47 -12.83 4.57
N HIS A 92 2.11 -13.92 4.17
CA HIS A 92 3.11 -14.58 5.01
C HIS A 92 4.38 -13.72 5.23
N LEU A 93 4.56 -12.68 4.45
CA LEU A 93 5.74 -11.81 4.53
C LEU A 93 5.62 -10.76 5.64
N TRP A 94 4.41 -10.33 5.97
CA TRP A 94 4.24 -9.22 6.91
C TRP A 94 3.75 -9.67 8.29
N SER A 95 4.18 -8.93 9.31
CA SER A 95 3.73 -9.12 10.69
C SER A 95 2.59 -8.17 11.05
N LYS A 96 2.47 -7.06 10.33
CA LYS A 96 1.51 -6.00 10.63
C LYS A 96 1.23 -5.19 9.38
N VAL A 97 -0.01 -4.79 9.21
CA VAL A 97 -0.45 -3.85 8.17
C VAL A 97 -1.27 -2.76 8.84
N VAL A 98 -1.04 -1.52 8.46
CA VAL A 98 -1.86 -0.38 8.89
C VAL A 98 -2.36 0.35 7.65
N VAL A 99 -3.64 0.70 7.66
CA VAL A 99 -4.28 1.43 6.56
C VAL A 99 -4.83 2.74 7.08
N TYR A 100 -4.57 3.81 6.35
CA TYR A 100 -5.19 5.12 6.58
C TYR A 100 -5.98 5.49 5.34
N ASP A 101 -7.30 5.60 5.48
CA ASP A 101 -8.19 6.03 4.42
C ASP A 101 -8.60 7.47 4.66
N ALA A 102 -8.60 8.27 3.60
CA ALA A 102 -8.99 9.67 3.70
C ALA A 102 -9.75 10.09 2.44
N VAL A 103 -10.70 10.98 2.62
CA VAL A 103 -11.45 11.62 1.53
C VAL A 103 -11.34 13.14 1.68
N ASP A 104 -11.77 13.86 0.65
CA ASP A 104 -11.80 15.33 0.68
C ASP A 104 -12.69 15.85 1.81
N ILE A 105 -12.33 16.98 2.36
CA ILE A 105 -13.12 17.68 3.39
C ILE A 105 -14.35 18.37 2.80
#